data_1adde50270b69acfa4810b4a4dc9d426
#
_entry.id   1adde50270b69acfa4810b4a4dc9d426
#
_cell.length_a   1.000
_cell.length_b   1.000
_cell.length_c   1.000
_cell.angle_alpha   90.00
_cell.angle_beta   90.00
_cell.angle_gamma   90.00
#
_symmetry.space_group_name_H-M   'P 1'
#
loop_
_entity.id
_entity.type
_entity.pdbx_description
1 polymer ?
#
loop_
_entity_poly.entity_id
_entity_poly.type
_entity_poly.pdbx_seq_one_letter_code
_entity_poly.pdbx_strand_id
1 'polypeptide(L)'
;MLYLLRGRANTGKSRAVLERIQTNGALRPQILLVPDHASFAAEVDLCRACGPAASRFGEVLTFRRLSQRVLEAVGGLGEPALDNGGKVLMMQRAIQDVSSVLTVYRRPSQKVSFLRGFIDLAEELQRYCVTPEDLMARAESMEGDTADKFRDVALISAAYLSRLCRDGVNLTDYMDRLNHALAESGYADGKDIYLDGFAHFTAQELEAIRILLRRSHSVTVTLLGEKNSRLECFRAGNRAFDQLSELAAREGCTFEAEELPAAETETALGHLERYCFGTPASYEGEPLPIHIYEANSLYSEVEYAAAQIRRLVASGEYRYREIGVAVRNLPDYAATVESVFERYEIPVYRSSRSDILEHPVMTLILSALDAVTGGYEYEDMFRYLKTGLAGISHAQCDLLENYAIQWDLHGRQWLQEEDWDGNPDGYSQDWTAAQRARLEELNAIRSQVRGPLSHLAEGLRDAETAGGKMAALYAFLEEIGLPQQLQDKTNWLRERGELQLADEYRQIWELLCRIMDQFVEILGDCPMGREEFVRLLKLVVSQYSVGTIPAGLDQVAFSELSMDHR
;
A
#
# COMPACT_ATOMS: atom_id res chain seq x y z
N MET A 1 13.99 25.03 -22.02
CA MET A 1 14.00 24.26 -23.31
C MET A 1 13.56 22.84 -23.03
N LEU A 2 12.69 22.24 -23.88
CA LEU A 2 12.23 20.85 -23.77
C LEU A 2 12.89 19.97 -24.83
N TYR A 3 13.43 18.82 -24.43
CA TYR A 3 13.92 17.78 -25.32
C TYR A 3 13.07 16.51 -25.17
N LEU A 4 12.50 16.01 -26.26
CA LEU A 4 11.71 14.78 -26.29
C LEU A 4 12.46 13.69 -27.04
N LEU A 5 12.86 12.62 -26.35
CA LEU A 5 13.51 11.45 -26.93
C LEU A 5 12.48 10.33 -27.07
N ARG A 6 12.00 10.06 -28.28
CA ARG A 6 11.01 9.01 -28.54
C ARG A 6 11.65 7.82 -29.25
N GLY A 7 11.27 6.62 -28.87
CA GLY A 7 11.73 5.40 -29.53
C GLY A 7 11.06 4.15 -28.95
N ARG A 8 11.17 3.05 -29.69
CA ARG A 8 10.71 1.72 -29.28
C ARG A 8 11.52 1.18 -28.09
N ALA A 9 11.16 0.02 -27.57
CA ALA A 9 11.95 -0.62 -26.52
C ALA A 9 13.41 -0.87 -27.01
N ASN A 10 14.36 -0.81 -26.09
CA ASN A 10 15.80 -1.06 -26.34
C ASN A 10 16.48 -0.17 -27.43
N THR A 11 15.91 0.99 -27.75
CA THR A 11 16.53 1.96 -28.70
C THR A 11 17.60 2.84 -28.05
N GLY A 12 17.95 2.60 -26.77
CA GLY A 12 19.01 3.33 -26.09
C GLY A 12 18.59 4.68 -25.49
N LYS A 13 17.28 4.92 -25.28
CA LYS A 13 16.76 6.16 -24.67
C LYS A 13 17.44 6.52 -23.35
N SER A 14 17.43 5.58 -22.39
CA SER A 14 18.04 5.77 -21.07
C SER A 14 19.56 5.97 -21.17
N ARG A 15 20.21 5.28 -22.11
CA ARG A 15 21.64 5.47 -22.38
C ARG A 15 21.92 6.89 -22.89
N ALA A 16 21.11 7.41 -23.83
CA ALA A 16 21.25 8.78 -24.33
C ALA A 16 21.08 9.82 -23.21
N VAL A 17 20.17 9.57 -22.25
CA VAL A 17 20.03 10.41 -21.04
C VAL A 17 21.30 10.37 -20.20
N LEU A 18 21.83 9.18 -19.88
CA LEU A 18 23.06 9.04 -19.08
C LEU A 18 24.29 9.69 -19.76
N GLU A 19 24.41 9.58 -21.08
CA GLU A 19 25.47 10.25 -21.87
C GLU A 19 25.33 11.78 -21.80
N ARG A 20 24.10 12.32 -21.85
CA ARG A 20 23.86 13.77 -21.65
C ARG A 20 24.20 14.21 -20.23
N ILE A 21 23.81 13.43 -19.20
CA ILE A 21 24.16 13.69 -17.82
C ILE A 21 25.68 13.72 -17.64
N GLN A 22 26.40 12.75 -18.18
CA GLN A 22 27.84 12.68 -18.12
C GLN A 22 28.51 13.90 -18.79
N THR A 23 28.00 14.30 -19.94
CA THR A 23 28.55 15.43 -20.71
C THR A 23 28.31 16.76 -20.00
N ASN A 24 27.12 16.96 -19.44
CA ASN A 24 26.71 18.21 -18.83
C ASN A 24 27.06 18.33 -17.35
N GLY A 25 27.47 17.22 -16.71
CA GLY A 25 27.68 17.14 -15.26
C GLY A 25 28.70 18.12 -14.69
N ALA A 26 29.72 18.46 -15.47
CA ALA A 26 30.70 19.47 -15.06
C ALA A 26 30.17 20.91 -15.15
N LEU A 27 29.06 21.15 -15.86
CA LEU A 27 28.54 22.47 -16.15
C LEU A 27 27.43 22.89 -15.18
N ARG A 28 26.55 21.96 -14.80
CA ARG A 28 25.34 22.24 -13.99
C ARG A 28 24.94 21.04 -13.12
N PRO A 29 24.25 21.28 -12.00
CA PRO A 29 23.58 20.23 -11.25
C PRO A 29 22.47 19.58 -12.10
N GLN A 30 22.29 18.27 -11.95
CA GLN A 30 21.39 17.48 -12.78
C GLN A 30 20.49 16.60 -11.92
N ILE A 31 19.24 16.47 -12.30
CA ILE A 31 18.27 15.61 -11.62
C ILE A 31 17.70 14.63 -12.65
N LEU A 32 17.83 13.33 -12.35
CA LEU A 32 17.18 12.26 -13.08
C LEU A 32 15.95 11.81 -12.32
N LEU A 33 14.76 12.14 -12.83
CA LEU A 33 13.48 11.69 -12.31
C LEU A 33 13.11 10.37 -12.94
N VAL A 34 12.76 9.40 -12.11
CA VAL A 34 12.34 8.06 -12.53
C VAL A 34 11.14 7.61 -11.71
N PRO A 35 10.33 6.65 -12.19
CA PRO A 35 9.30 6.01 -11.38
C PRO A 35 9.86 5.36 -10.11
N ASP A 36 9.05 5.24 -9.06
CA ASP A 36 9.50 4.75 -7.75
C ASP A 36 10.19 3.38 -7.81
N HIS A 37 9.69 2.46 -8.62
CA HIS A 37 10.26 1.12 -8.79
C HIS A 37 11.60 1.10 -9.53
N ALA A 38 11.90 2.11 -10.35
CA ALA A 38 13.13 2.19 -11.14
C ALA A 38 14.29 2.91 -10.42
N SER A 39 14.04 3.52 -9.25
CA SER A 39 14.99 4.39 -8.55
C SER A 39 16.34 3.71 -8.28
N PHE A 40 16.34 2.51 -7.72
CA PHE A 40 17.57 1.79 -7.39
C PHE A 40 18.38 1.42 -8.65
N ALA A 41 17.72 0.89 -9.69
CA ALA A 41 18.39 0.53 -10.94
C ALA A 41 18.99 1.76 -11.62
N ALA A 42 18.27 2.88 -11.64
CA ALA A 42 18.73 4.14 -12.20
C ALA A 42 19.94 4.73 -11.43
N GLU A 43 19.97 4.61 -10.09
CA GLU A 43 21.13 5.00 -9.28
C GLU A 43 22.37 4.17 -9.64
N VAL A 44 22.22 2.85 -9.77
CA VAL A 44 23.31 1.94 -10.18
C VAL A 44 23.80 2.27 -11.60
N ASP A 45 22.89 2.52 -12.54
CA ASP A 45 23.25 2.83 -13.92
C ASP A 45 23.92 4.21 -14.05
N LEU A 46 23.45 5.20 -13.29
CA LEU A 46 24.11 6.50 -13.22
C LEU A 46 25.54 6.38 -12.67
N CYS A 47 25.73 5.59 -11.60
CA CYS A 47 27.06 5.34 -11.02
C CYS A 47 27.98 4.60 -12.02
N ARG A 48 27.45 3.65 -12.77
CA ARG A 48 28.22 2.92 -13.80
C ARG A 48 28.63 3.82 -14.96
N ALA A 49 27.71 4.67 -15.42
CA ALA A 49 27.94 5.55 -16.57
C ALA A 49 28.89 6.72 -16.22
N CYS A 50 28.69 7.33 -15.03
CA CYS A 50 29.38 8.58 -14.65
C CYS A 50 30.52 8.37 -13.62
N GLY A 51 30.70 7.13 -13.13
CA GLY A 51 31.72 6.78 -12.16
C GLY A 51 31.50 7.37 -10.75
N PRO A 52 32.53 7.33 -9.85
CA PRO A 52 32.38 7.75 -8.45
C PRO A 52 32.04 9.23 -8.24
N ALA A 53 32.22 10.05 -9.29
CA ALA A 53 31.93 11.49 -9.22
C ALA A 53 30.44 11.82 -9.49
N ALA A 54 29.64 10.84 -9.89
CA ALA A 54 28.22 11.02 -10.25
C ALA A 54 27.44 11.80 -9.17
N SER A 55 27.62 11.46 -7.91
CA SER A 55 26.94 12.09 -6.76
C SER A 55 27.24 13.58 -6.55
N ARG A 56 28.26 14.12 -7.23
CA ARG A 56 28.61 15.55 -7.12
C ARG A 56 27.76 16.43 -8.01
N PHE A 57 27.20 15.90 -9.05
CA PHE A 57 26.48 16.67 -10.06
C PHE A 57 25.15 16.07 -10.52
N GLY A 58 24.90 14.78 -10.23
CA GLY A 58 23.69 14.08 -10.62
C GLY A 58 23.01 13.44 -9.40
N GLU A 59 21.70 13.59 -9.30
CA GLU A 59 20.88 12.97 -8.27
C GLU A 59 19.71 12.24 -8.94
N VAL A 60 19.48 10.97 -8.54
CA VAL A 60 18.32 10.20 -9.00
C VAL A 60 17.22 10.37 -7.96
N LEU A 61 16.07 10.85 -8.41
CA LEU A 61 14.91 11.11 -7.56
C LEU A 61 13.65 10.50 -8.18
N THR A 62 12.69 10.21 -7.33
CA THR A 62 11.28 10.05 -7.72
C THR A 62 10.53 11.35 -7.43
N PHE A 63 9.31 11.54 -7.95
CA PHE A 63 8.53 12.72 -7.61
C PHE A 63 8.34 12.87 -6.08
N ARG A 64 8.16 11.76 -5.37
CA ARG A 64 8.07 11.75 -3.91
C ARG A 64 9.37 12.23 -3.24
N ARG A 65 10.53 11.73 -3.68
CA ARG A 65 11.83 12.18 -3.16
C ARG A 65 12.12 13.63 -3.55
N LEU A 66 11.73 14.04 -4.77
CA LEU A 66 11.83 15.44 -5.18
C LEU A 66 11.01 16.35 -4.28
N SER A 67 9.76 15.96 -3.92
CA SER A 67 8.95 16.70 -2.98
C SER A 67 9.65 16.87 -1.63
N GLN A 68 10.22 15.80 -1.08
CA GLN A 68 10.99 15.87 0.16
C GLN A 68 12.18 16.82 0.06
N ARG A 69 12.98 16.74 -1.01
CA ARG A 69 14.14 17.61 -1.23
C ARG A 69 13.78 19.08 -1.37
N VAL A 70 12.71 19.36 -2.10
CA VAL A 70 12.22 20.74 -2.26
C VAL A 70 11.72 21.28 -0.92
N LEU A 71 10.93 20.52 -0.19
CA LEU A 71 10.40 20.92 1.12
C LEU A 71 11.50 21.05 2.18
N GLU A 72 12.55 20.23 2.14
CA GLU A 72 13.75 20.41 2.96
C GLU A 72 14.43 21.75 2.69
N ALA A 73 14.55 22.12 1.42
CA ALA A 73 15.21 23.36 1.01
C ALA A 73 14.42 24.61 1.38
N VAL A 74 13.08 24.55 1.41
CA VAL A 74 12.21 25.70 1.74
C VAL A 74 11.71 25.71 3.18
N GLY A 75 12.03 24.69 3.98
CA GLY A 75 11.64 24.63 5.40
C GLY A 75 10.23 24.09 5.67
N GLY A 76 9.61 23.37 4.73
CA GLY A 76 8.22 22.89 4.80
C GLY A 76 8.02 21.46 5.34
N LEU A 77 9.02 20.83 5.97
CA LEU A 77 8.94 19.43 6.48
C LEU A 77 8.20 19.27 7.83
N GLY A 78 7.79 20.37 8.46
CA GLY A 78 7.34 20.36 9.85
C GLY A 78 5.97 19.74 10.13
N GLU A 79 5.17 19.39 9.13
CA GLU A 79 3.86 18.74 9.34
C GLU A 79 3.90 17.28 8.89
N PRO A 80 3.59 16.33 9.80
CA PRO A 80 3.51 14.93 9.42
C PRO A 80 2.40 14.74 8.37
N ALA A 81 2.74 14.15 7.24
CA ALA A 81 1.74 13.77 6.25
C ALA A 81 0.76 12.77 6.88
N LEU A 82 -0.53 13.02 6.74
CA LEU A 82 -1.58 12.10 7.17
C LEU A 82 -1.40 10.77 6.40
N ASP A 83 -1.33 9.68 7.12
CA ASP A 83 -1.21 8.36 6.50
C ASP A 83 -2.57 7.85 5.97
N ASN A 84 -2.58 6.65 5.37
CA ASN A 84 -3.80 6.11 4.78
C ASN A 84 -4.94 5.89 5.79
N GLY A 85 -4.61 5.52 7.04
CA GLY A 85 -5.59 5.40 8.11
C GLY A 85 -6.21 6.75 8.48
N GLY A 86 -5.37 7.78 8.62
CA GLY A 86 -5.80 9.14 8.87
C GLY A 86 -6.70 9.68 7.74
N LYS A 87 -6.41 9.35 6.47
CA LYS A 87 -7.29 9.71 5.34
C LYS A 87 -8.68 9.11 5.47
N VAL A 88 -8.79 7.84 5.93
CA VAL A 88 -10.09 7.18 6.20
C VAL A 88 -10.86 7.94 7.28
N LEU A 89 -10.20 8.30 8.37
CA LEU A 89 -10.82 9.03 9.47
C LEU A 89 -11.27 10.43 9.06
N MET A 90 -10.46 11.15 8.28
CA MET A 90 -10.83 12.46 7.73
C MET A 90 -12.02 12.36 6.76
N MET A 91 -12.06 11.33 5.89
CA MET A 91 -13.19 11.10 5.00
C MET A 91 -14.46 10.80 5.79
N GLN A 92 -14.39 9.97 6.83
CA GLN A 92 -15.53 9.71 7.72
C GLN A 92 -16.05 11.02 8.34
N ARG A 93 -15.15 11.86 8.83
CA ARG A 93 -15.52 13.17 9.41
C ARG A 93 -16.16 14.10 8.38
N ALA A 94 -15.58 14.17 7.18
CA ALA A 94 -16.12 14.98 6.09
C ALA A 94 -17.53 14.56 5.69
N ILE A 95 -17.79 13.25 5.61
CA ILE A 95 -19.12 12.71 5.31
C ILE A 95 -20.11 13.04 6.43
N GLN A 96 -19.71 12.94 7.70
CA GLN A 96 -20.58 13.32 8.83
C GLN A 96 -21.00 14.79 8.75
N ASP A 97 -20.10 15.70 8.36
CA ASP A 97 -20.39 17.13 8.23
C ASP A 97 -21.47 17.43 7.19
N VAL A 98 -21.49 16.70 6.08
CA VAL A 98 -22.42 16.94 4.98
C VAL A 98 -23.58 15.96 4.93
N SER A 99 -23.68 15.01 5.85
CA SER A 99 -24.66 13.91 5.85
C SER A 99 -26.12 14.37 5.75
N SER A 100 -26.44 15.53 6.34
CA SER A 100 -27.79 16.09 6.33
C SER A 100 -28.25 16.63 4.98
N VAL A 101 -27.29 17.04 4.11
CA VAL A 101 -27.56 17.66 2.81
C VAL A 101 -27.39 16.70 1.63
N LEU A 102 -26.88 15.48 1.85
CA LEU A 102 -26.73 14.46 0.83
C LEU A 102 -28.09 13.92 0.40
N THR A 103 -28.24 13.71 -0.90
CA THR A 103 -29.47 13.20 -1.52
C THR A 103 -29.36 11.70 -1.83
N VAL A 104 -28.48 11.31 -2.72
CA VAL A 104 -28.31 9.93 -3.20
C VAL A 104 -27.45 9.11 -2.25
N TYR A 105 -26.34 9.68 -1.79
CA TYR A 105 -25.36 8.98 -0.96
C TYR A 105 -25.62 9.07 0.55
N ARG A 106 -26.71 9.64 0.99
CA ARG A 106 -27.07 9.77 2.41
C ARG A 106 -27.08 8.43 3.17
N ARG A 107 -27.64 7.35 2.57
CA ARG A 107 -27.65 6.01 3.17
C ARG A 107 -26.38 5.20 2.84
N PRO A 108 -25.90 5.17 1.58
CA PRO A 108 -24.68 4.46 1.23
C PRO A 108 -23.44 4.94 2.02
N SER A 109 -23.34 6.24 2.31
CA SER A 109 -22.21 6.82 3.04
C SER A 109 -22.03 6.29 4.48
N GLN A 110 -23.05 5.64 5.04
CA GLN A 110 -22.96 4.97 6.35
C GLN A 110 -22.26 3.60 6.28
N LYS A 111 -21.94 3.11 5.08
CA LYS A 111 -21.26 1.82 4.89
C LYS A 111 -19.74 2.03 4.76
N VAL A 112 -18.97 1.21 5.47
CA VAL A 112 -17.50 1.24 5.43
C VAL A 112 -16.94 1.03 4.02
N SER A 113 -17.56 0.16 3.20
CA SER A 113 -17.15 -0.05 1.81
C SER A 113 -17.27 1.21 0.94
N PHE A 114 -18.19 2.12 1.28
CA PHE A 114 -18.35 3.40 0.60
C PHE A 114 -17.16 4.33 0.89
N LEU A 115 -16.67 4.36 2.12
CA LEU A 115 -15.52 5.19 2.52
C LEU A 115 -14.30 4.91 1.64
N ARG A 116 -13.95 3.62 1.48
CA ARG A 116 -12.81 3.21 0.67
C ARG A 116 -12.96 3.65 -0.79
N GLY A 117 -14.08 3.32 -1.41
CA GLY A 117 -14.33 3.71 -2.81
C GLY A 117 -14.36 5.24 -2.99
N PHE A 118 -14.76 5.99 -1.94
CA PHE A 118 -14.79 7.43 -2.03
C PHE A 118 -13.41 8.07 -1.85
N ILE A 119 -12.53 7.46 -1.05
CA ILE A 119 -11.11 7.87 -0.95
C ILE A 119 -10.41 7.65 -2.28
N ASP A 120 -10.58 6.46 -2.89
CA ASP A 120 -10.01 6.14 -4.20
C ASP A 120 -10.48 7.16 -5.26
N LEU A 121 -11.79 7.48 -5.26
CA LEU A 121 -12.35 8.50 -6.15
C LEU A 121 -11.77 9.90 -5.87
N ALA A 122 -11.65 10.30 -4.60
CA ALA A 122 -11.10 11.60 -4.24
C ALA A 122 -9.64 11.75 -4.69
N GLU A 123 -8.82 10.69 -4.51
CA GLU A 123 -7.45 10.65 -5.00
C GLU A 123 -7.39 10.70 -6.54
N GLU A 124 -8.30 10.02 -7.23
CA GLU A 124 -8.39 10.07 -8.69
C GLU A 124 -8.75 11.47 -9.18
N LEU A 125 -9.76 12.11 -8.57
CA LEU A 125 -10.13 13.50 -8.88
C LEU A 125 -8.94 14.46 -8.69
N GLN A 126 -8.17 14.30 -7.62
CA GLN A 126 -6.96 15.09 -7.38
C GLN A 126 -5.88 14.86 -8.45
N ARG A 127 -5.59 13.59 -8.80
CA ARG A 127 -4.62 13.26 -9.86
C ARG A 127 -4.94 13.92 -11.20
N TYR A 128 -6.24 14.07 -11.48
CA TYR A 128 -6.71 14.71 -12.71
C TYR A 128 -7.01 16.20 -12.54
N CYS A 129 -6.72 16.78 -11.37
CA CYS A 129 -6.98 18.20 -11.03
C CYS A 129 -8.45 18.59 -11.24
N VAL A 130 -9.39 17.66 -10.96
CA VAL A 130 -10.84 17.94 -11.01
C VAL A 130 -11.27 18.49 -9.66
N THR A 131 -11.76 19.71 -9.67
CA THR A 131 -12.18 20.41 -8.44
C THR A 131 -13.64 20.11 -8.08
N PRO A 132 -14.06 20.33 -6.80
CA PRO A 132 -15.47 20.25 -6.43
C PRO A 132 -16.35 21.23 -7.22
N GLU A 133 -15.81 22.39 -7.60
CA GLU A 133 -16.48 23.41 -8.41
C GLU A 133 -16.75 22.88 -9.83
N ASP A 134 -15.79 22.16 -10.44
CA ASP A 134 -15.97 21.51 -11.76
C ASP A 134 -17.08 20.49 -11.72
N LEU A 135 -17.12 19.66 -10.65
CA LEU A 135 -18.17 18.67 -10.44
C LEU A 135 -19.54 19.32 -10.26
N MET A 136 -19.62 20.43 -9.52
CA MET A 136 -20.84 21.18 -9.31
C MET A 136 -21.34 21.80 -10.62
N ALA A 137 -20.47 22.45 -11.39
CA ALA A 137 -20.78 23.01 -12.70
C ALA A 137 -21.27 21.91 -13.67
N ARG A 138 -20.66 20.72 -13.59
CA ARG A 138 -21.12 19.57 -14.39
C ARG A 138 -22.49 19.09 -13.95
N ALA A 139 -22.78 19.04 -12.65
CA ALA A 139 -24.09 18.69 -12.11
C ALA A 139 -25.19 19.62 -12.58
N GLU A 140 -24.91 20.92 -12.69
CA GLU A 140 -25.87 21.93 -13.20
C GLU A 140 -26.22 21.71 -14.68
N SER A 141 -25.34 21.09 -15.45
CA SER A 141 -25.57 20.75 -16.86
C SER A 141 -26.29 19.42 -17.08
N MET A 142 -26.67 18.70 -16.03
CA MET A 142 -27.31 17.39 -16.04
C MET A 142 -28.65 17.44 -15.33
N GLU A 143 -29.50 16.41 -15.55
CA GLU A 143 -30.79 16.27 -14.89
C GLU A 143 -30.93 14.92 -14.19
N GLY A 144 -31.83 14.85 -13.21
CA GLY A 144 -32.20 13.62 -12.50
C GLY A 144 -31.10 13.08 -11.58
N ASP A 145 -31.18 11.78 -11.30
CA ASP A 145 -30.29 11.09 -10.33
C ASP A 145 -28.80 11.28 -10.60
N THR A 146 -28.40 11.47 -11.87
CA THR A 146 -27.01 11.68 -12.24
C THR A 146 -26.52 13.05 -11.76
N ALA A 147 -27.33 14.10 -11.92
CA ALA A 147 -27.00 15.42 -11.40
C ALA A 147 -26.86 15.40 -9.87
N ASP A 148 -27.79 14.71 -9.18
CA ASP A 148 -27.75 14.59 -7.73
C ASP A 148 -26.52 13.80 -7.23
N LYS A 149 -26.07 12.76 -7.97
CA LYS A 149 -24.83 12.03 -7.68
C LYS A 149 -23.61 12.95 -7.78
N PHE A 150 -23.48 13.72 -8.87
CA PHE A 150 -22.38 14.65 -9.05
C PHE A 150 -22.38 15.74 -7.96
N ARG A 151 -23.55 16.23 -7.55
CA ARG A 151 -23.69 17.20 -6.46
C ARG A 151 -23.24 16.63 -5.13
N ASP A 152 -23.67 15.41 -4.78
CA ASP A 152 -23.24 14.74 -3.56
C ASP A 152 -21.74 14.48 -3.56
N VAL A 153 -21.15 14.03 -4.69
CA VAL A 153 -19.70 13.85 -4.83
C VAL A 153 -18.97 15.17 -4.62
N ALA A 154 -19.45 16.25 -5.24
CA ALA A 154 -18.86 17.59 -5.07
C ALA A 154 -18.88 18.05 -3.61
N LEU A 155 -20.00 17.87 -2.90
CA LEU A 155 -20.15 18.24 -1.50
C LEU A 155 -19.21 17.45 -0.59
N ILE A 156 -19.12 16.14 -0.75
CA ILE A 156 -18.24 15.29 0.06
C ILE A 156 -16.77 15.64 -0.24
N SER A 157 -16.41 15.80 -1.53
CA SER A 157 -15.05 16.19 -1.93
C SER A 157 -14.67 17.56 -1.38
N ALA A 158 -15.56 18.54 -1.42
CA ALA A 158 -15.31 19.87 -0.86
C ALA A 158 -15.10 19.82 0.66
N ALA A 159 -15.94 19.05 1.38
CA ALA A 159 -15.81 18.87 2.82
C ALA A 159 -14.48 18.18 3.18
N TYR A 160 -14.10 17.14 2.43
CA TYR A 160 -12.85 16.41 2.63
C TYR A 160 -11.63 17.29 2.39
N LEU A 161 -11.57 18.00 1.24
CA LEU A 161 -10.47 18.91 0.92
C LEU A 161 -10.37 20.07 1.92
N SER A 162 -11.50 20.64 2.35
CA SER A 162 -11.51 21.69 3.38
C SER A 162 -10.83 21.28 4.68
N ARG A 163 -10.88 19.97 5.02
CA ARG A 163 -10.20 19.43 6.20
C ARG A 163 -8.74 19.09 5.98
N LEU A 164 -8.37 18.73 4.75
CA LEU A 164 -7.02 18.35 4.38
C LEU A 164 -6.15 19.53 3.96
N CYS A 165 -6.79 20.58 3.44
CA CYS A 165 -6.06 21.74 2.92
C CYS A 165 -5.83 22.80 4.01
N ARG A 166 -4.61 23.32 4.02
CA ARG A 166 -4.23 24.49 4.81
C ARG A 166 -3.59 25.49 3.87
N ASP A 167 -4.05 26.73 3.91
CA ASP A 167 -3.58 27.82 3.03
C ASP A 167 -3.65 27.46 1.53
N GLY A 168 -4.64 26.65 1.14
CA GLY A 168 -4.84 26.23 -0.25
C GLY A 168 -3.99 25.03 -0.70
N VAL A 169 -3.19 24.44 0.19
CA VAL A 169 -2.33 23.27 -0.11
C VAL A 169 -2.87 22.03 0.59
N ASN A 170 -3.06 20.95 -0.17
CA ASN A 170 -3.42 19.65 0.39
C ASN A 170 -2.24 19.02 1.11
N LEU A 171 -2.30 18.94 2.44
CA LEU A 171 -1.22 18.44 3.28
C LEU A 171 -0.95 16.92 3.12
N THR A 172 -1.90 16.17 2.59
CA THR A 172 -1.75 14.72 2.38
C THR A 172 -1.23 14.36 1.00
N ASP A 173 -1.34 15.28 0.06
CA ASP A 173 -0.90 15.09 -1.32
C ASP A 173 0.51 15.67 -1.52
N TYR A 174 1.49 14.78 -1.67
CA TYR A 174 2.87 15.19 -1.88
C TYR A 174 3.08 15.91 -3.22
N MET A 175 2.24 15.63 -4.25
CA MET A 175 2.33 16.31 -5.55
C MET A 175 1.82 17.76 -5.46
N ASP A 176 0.73 17.99 -4.74
CA ASP A 176 0.20 19.34 -4.50
C ASP A 176 1.23 20.20 -3.72
N ARG A 177 1.80 19.63 -2.66
CA ARG A 177 2.89 20.25 -1.89
C ARG A 177 4.12 20.52 -2.74
N LEU A 178 4.51 19.55 -3.59
CA LEU A 178 5.64 19.70 -4.52
C LEU A 178 5.39 20.85 -5.49
N ASN A 179 4.24 20.87 -6.15
CA ASN A 179 3.90 21.87 -7.15
C ASN A 179 3.89 23.30 -6.56
N HIS A 180 3.30 23.46 -5.37
CA HIS A 180 3.31 24.73 -4.65
C HIS A 180 4.75 25.17 -4.29
N ALA A 181 5.52 24.29 -3.66
CA ALA A 181 6.89 24.59 -3.26
C ALA A 181 7.84 24.83 -4.45
N LEU A 182 7.69 24.09 -5.55
CA LEU A 182 8.47 24.32 -6.78
C LEU A 182 8.17 25.68 -7.42
N ALA A 183 6.90 26.11 -7.41
CA ALA A 183 6.50 27.39 -8.00
C ALA A 183 7.10 28.57 -7.23
N GLU A 184 7.22 28.46 -5.92
CA GLU A 184 7.69 29.54 -5.04
C GLU A 184 9.21 29.49 -4.81
N SER A 185 9.83 28.30 -4.87
CA SER A 185 11.26 28.13 -4.64
C SER A 185 12.10 28.29 -5.91
N GLY A 186 13.36 28.65 -5.74
CA GLY A 186 14.38 28.58 -6.79
C GLY A 186 15.07 27.21 -6.90
N TYR A 187 14.48 26.14 -6.36
CA TYR A 187 15.15 24.83 -6.28
C TYR A 187 15.58 24.26 -7.63
N ALA A 188 14.75 24.45 -8.67
CA ALA A 188 15.02 23.96 -10.01
C ALA A 188 15.88 24.91 -10.87
N ASP A 189 16.15 26.13 -10.38
CA ASP A 189 16.82 27.17 -11.17
C ASP A 189 18.22 26.71 -11.61
N GLY A 190 18.45 26.80 -12.92
CA GLY A 190 19.74 26.50 -13.55
C GLY A 190 20.11 25.02 -13.62
N LYS A 191 19.24 24.11 -13.17
CA LYS A 191 19.47 22.66 -13.24
C LYS A 191 18.98 22.08 -14.58
N ASP A 192 19.59 20.96 -14.99
CA ASP A 192 19.09 20.13 -16.08
C ASP A 192 18.27 18.99 -15.49
N ILE A 193 17.05 18.81 -15.96
CA ILE A 193 16.08 17.81 -15.46
C ILE A 193 15.88 16.77 -16.54
N TYR A 194 15.94 15.49 -16.15
CA TYR A 194 15.69 14.35 -17.02
C TYR A 194 14.55 13.53 -16.44
N LEU A 195 13.59 13.12 -17.27
CA LEU A 195 12.51 12.20 -16.89
C LEU A 195 12.66 10.95 -17.75
N ASP A 196 12.94 9.82 -17.12
CA ASP A 196 13.15 8.55 -17.81
C ASP A 196 12.27 7.44 -17.24
N GLY A 197 11.73 6.59 -18.14
CA GLY A 197 10.95 5.43 -17.75
C GLY A 197 9.46 5.66 -17.48
N PHE A 198 8.94 6.85 -17.67
CA PHE A 198 7.51 7.12 -17.52
C PHE A 198 6.71 6.69 -18.75
N ALA A 199 5.61 5.94 -18.53
CA ALA A 199 4.71 5.53 -19.62
C ALA A 199 3.71 6.63 -19.98
N HIS A 200 3.24 7.39 -18.98
CA HIS A 200 2.31 8.50 -19.08
C HIS A 200 2.53 9.46 -17.90
N PHE A 201 1.88 10.59 -17.94
CA PHE A 201 1.90 11.58 -16.86
C PHE A 201 0.49 11.91 -16.39
N THR A 202 0.31 11.99 -15.08
CA THR A 202 -0.91 12.51 -14.46
C THR A 202 -0.99 14.04 -14.66
N ALA A 203 -2.16 14.63 -14.42
CA ALA A 203 -2.31 16.09 -14.52
C ALA A 203 -1.42 16.84 -13.52
N GLN A 204 -1.24 16.29 -12.31
CA GLN A 204 -0.35 16.88 -11.29
C GLN A 204 1.13 16.79 -11.69
N GLU A 205 1.55 15.68 -12.31
CA GLU A 205 2.92 15.52 -12.84
C GLU A 205 3.17 16.44 -14.04
N LEU A 206 2.18 16.61 -14.92
CA LEU A 206 2.26 17.60 -16.00
C LEU A 206 2.38 19.03 -15.46
N GLU A 207 1.69 19.34 -14.35
CA GLU A 207 1.85 20.62 -13.68
C GLU A 207 3.26 20.79 -13.08
N ALA A 208 3.82 19.74 -12.45
CA ALA A 208 5.21 19.77 -12.01
C ALA A 208 6.18 20.01 -13.19
N ILE A 209 5.98 19.30 -14.30
CA ILE A 209 6.79 19.49 -15.52
C ILE A 209 6.64 20.91 -16.07
N ARG A 210 5.43 21.48 -16.04
CA ARG A 210 5.18 22.86 -16.46
C ARG A 210 6.02 23.84 -15.63
N ILE A 211 6.05 23.68 -14.31
CA ILE A 211 6.83 24.52 -13.41
C ILE A 211 8.34 24.33 -13.67
N LEU A 212 8.77 23.06 -13.83
CA LEU A 212 10.16 22.75 -14.17
C LEU A 212 10.59 23.36 -15.49
N LEU A 213 9.74 23.35 -16.54
CA LEU A 213 10.03 24.02 -17.83
C LEU A 213 10.28 25.52 -17.70
N ARG A 214 9.60 26.18 -16.77
CA ARG A 214 9.77 27.63 -16.51
C ARG A 214 11.03 27.95 -15.70
N ARG A 215 11.42 27.05 -14.79
CA ARG A 215 12.45 27.30 -13.78
C ARG A 215 13.81 26.69 -14.16
N SER A 216 13.83 25.48 -14.71
CA SER A 216 15.06 24.78 -15.01
C SER A 216 15.73 25.31 -16.29
N HIS A 217 17.01 24.96 -16.46
CA HIS A 217 17.74 25.26 -17.69
C HIS A 217 17.20 24.42 -18.86
N SER A 218 17.02 23.13 -18.65
CA SER A 218 16.43 22.22 -19.64
C SER A 218 15.65 21.10 -18.98
N VAL A 219 14.66 20.57 -19.72
CA VAL A 219 13.91 19.35 -19.36
C VAL A 219 14.04 18.39 -20.53
N THR A 220 14.51 17.17 -20.27
CA THR A 220 14.61 16.09 -21.24
C THR A 220 13.69 14.95 -20.82
N VAL A 221 12.81 14.47 -21.71
CA VAL A 221 11.86 13.38 -21.41
C VAL A 221 12.05 12.25 -22.41
N THR A 222 12.18 11.03 -21.90
CA THR A 222 12.17 9.83 -22.75
C THR A 222 10.75 9.26 -22.83
N LEU A 223 10.33 8.85 -24.02
CA LEU A 223 9.01 8.31 -24.26
C LEU A 223 9.07 7.00 -25.05
N LEU A 224 8.30 6.01 -24.63
CA LEU A 224 8.07 4.81 -25.41
C LEU A 224 7.03 5.12 -26.49
N GLY A 225 7.47 5.13 -27.74
CA GLY A 225 6.55 5.45 -28.81
C GLY A 225 7.19 5.31 -30.18
N GLU A 226 6.37 5.42 -31.18
CA GLU A 226 6.76 5.44 -32.58
C GLU A 226 5.87 6.44 -33.30
N LYS A 227 6.50 7.32 -34.08
CA LYS A 227 5.81 8.37 -34.84
C LYS A 227 4.77 7.76 -35.79
N ASN A 228 3.57 8.29 -35.76
CA ASN A 228 2.45 7.85 -36.59
C ASN A 228 2.01 6.38 -36.41
N SER A 229 2.51 5.69 -35.39
CA SER A 229 2.07 4.32 -35.07
C SER A 229 0.66 4.31 -34.48
N ARG A 230 -0.16 3.36 -34.93
CA ARG A 230 -1.50 3.11 -34.40
C ARG A 230 -1.54 1.92 -33.44
N LEU A 231 -0.38 1.33 -33.13
CA LEU A 231 -0.29 0.22 -32.20
C LEU A 231 -0.67 0.68 -30.78
N GLU A 232 -1.50 -0.12 -30.13
CA GLU A 232 -2.00 0.17 -28.79
C GLU A 232 -0.85 0.34 -27.77
N CYS A 233 0.21 -0.45 -27.89
CA CYS A 233 1.38 -0.39 -27.02
C CYS A 233 2.12 0.96 -27.04
N PHE A 234 1.94 1.77 -28.08
CA PHE A 234 2.56 3.11 -28.19
C PHE A 234 1.58 4.25 -27.90
N ARG A 235 0.29 3.95 -27.68
CA ARG A 235 -0.73 5.00 -27.50
C ARG A 235 -0.44 5.91 -26.32
N ALA A 236 -0.05 5.35 -25.17
CA ALA A 236 0.26 6.14 -23.97
C ALA A 236 1.45 7.09 -24.22
N GLY A 237 2.56 6.59 -24.73
CA GLY A 237 3.75 7.40 -24.98
C GLY A 237 3.55 8.44 -26.10
N ASN A 238 2.81 8.10 -27.16
CA ASN A 238 2.48 9.08 -28.20
C ASN A 238 1.56 10.19 -27.66
N ARG A 239 0.58 9.85 -26.81
CA ARG A 239 -0.26 10.84 -26.14
C ARG A 239 0.55 11.74 -25.20
N ALA A 240 1.49 11.16 -24.43
CA ALA A 240 2.40 11.95 -23.59
C ALA A 240 3.26 12.90 -24.41
N PHE A 241 3.73 12.46 -25.59
CA PHE A 241 4.47 13.31 -26.53
C PHE A 241 3.65 14.52 -26.98
N ASP A 242 2.38 14.30 -27.36
CA ASP A 242 1.49 15.37 -27.80
C ASP A 242 1.20 16.34 -26.63
N GLN A 243 0.90 15.84 -25.43
CA GLN A 243 0.65 16.64 -24.23
C GLN A 243 1.86 17.53 -23.86
N LEU A 244 3.08 16.97 -23.87
CA LEU A 244 4.30 17.72 -23.56
C LEU A 244 4.63 18.76 -24.64
N SER A 245 4.39 18.43 -25.91
CA SER A 245 4.59 19.37 -27.01
C SER A 245 3.63 20.57 -26.94
N GLU A 246 2.35 20.28 -26.65
CA GLU A 246 1.34 21.33 -26.39
C GLU A 246 1.68 22.17 -25.15
N LEU A 247 2.15 21.51 -24.08
CA LEU A 247 2.56 22.19 -22.85
C LEU A 247 3.72 23.17 -23.13
N ALA A 248 4.75 22.72 -23.85
CA ALA A 248 5.88 23.57 -24.22
C ALA A 248 5.44 24.79 -25.08
N ALA A 249 4.53 24.56 -26.03
CA ALA A 249 3.98 25.62 -26.86
C ALA A 249 3.20 26.66 -26.04
N ARG A 250 2.36 26.21 -25.09
CA ARG A 250 1.60 27.10 -24.18
C ARG A 250 2.52 27.93 -23.27
N GLU A 251 3.63 27.34 -22.83
CA GLU A 251 4.63 28.02 -21.99
C GLU A 251 5.64 28.88 -22.78
N GLY A 252 5.52 28.92 -24.11
CA GLY A 252 6.46 29.65 -24.97
C GLY A 252 7.88 29.08 -24.96
N CYS A 253 8.04 27.81 -24.56
CA CYS A 253 9.32 27.12 -24.54
C CYS A 253 9.65 26.52 -25.90
N THR A 254 10.91 26.64 -26.33
CA THR A 254 11.39 25.89 -27.49
C THR A 254 11.44 24.41 -27.15
N PHE A 255 11.06 23.55 -28.10
CA PHE A 255 11.24 22.12 -27.93
C PHE A 255 11.92 21.47 -29.15
N GLU A 256 12.69 20.43 -28.89
CA GLU A 256 13.32 19.59 -29.91
C GLU A 256 12.87 18.15 -29.67
N ALA A 257 12.51 17.44 -30.75
CA ALA A 257 12.12 16.06 -30.73
C ALA A 257 13.09 15.22 -31.54
N GLU A 258 13.61 14.16 -30.91
CA GLU A 258 14.50 13.19 -31.52
C GLU A 258 13.83 11.81 -31.53
N GLU A 259 13.74 11.23 -32.73
CA GLU A 259 13.29 9.84 -32.91
C GLU A 259 14.51 8.94 -32.92
N LEU A 260 14.61 8.08 -31.91
CA LEU A 260 15.69 7.10 -31.87
C LEU A 260 15.34 5.93 -32.79
N PRO A 261 16.23 5.57 -33.70
CA PRO A 261 15.98 4.49 -34.66
C PRO A 261 15.75 3.17 -33.92
N ALA A 262 14.84 2.35 -34.41
CA ALA A 262 14.69 0.99 -33.94
C ALA A 262 16.04 0.27 -34.08
N ALA A 263 16.41 -0.51 -33.06
CA ALA A 263 17.64 -1.29 -33.11
C ALA A 263 17.61 -2.19 -34.38
N GLU A 264 18.65 -2.13 -35.17
CA GLU A 264 18.82 -2.99 -36.38
C GLU A 264 19.14 -4.45 -36.01
N THR A 265 18.75 -4.91 -34.85
CA THR A 265 19.06 -6.24 -34.37
C THR A 265 18.07 -7.24 -34.95
N GLU A 266 18.55 -8.06 -35.85
CA GLU A 266 17.90 -9.31 -36.30
C GLU A 266 17.85 -10.37 -35.18
N THR A 267 17.92 -9.97 -33.92
CA THR A 267 17.73 -10.90 -32.81
C THR A 267 16.25 -11.25 -32.70
N ALA A 268 15.95 -12.44 -32.27
CA ALA A 268 14.59 -12.88 -32.19
C ALA A 268 13.79 -12.15 -31.07
N LEU A 269 14.44 -11.57 -30.04
CA LEU A 269 13.77 -10.61 -29.13
C LEU A 269 13.42 -9.31 -29.83
N GLY A 270 14.31 -8.81 -30.71
CA GLY A 270 14.02 -7.65 -31.55
C GLY A 270 12.90 -7.93 -32.55
N HIS A 271 12.86 -9.14 -33.12
CA HIS A 271 11.76 -9.59 -33.97
C HIS A 271 10.45 -9.67 -33.20
N LEU A 272 10.45 -10.31 -32.02
CA LEU A 272 9.28 -10.38 -31.15
C LEU A 272 8.76 -8.98 -30.78
N GLU A 273 9.63 -8.06 -30.35
CA GLU A 273 9.27 -6.68 -30.04
C GLU A 273 8.63 -5.98 -31.25
N ARG A 274 9.14 -6.19 -32.42
CA ARG A 274 8.65 -5.53 -33.64
C ARG A 274 7.29 -6.04 -34.09
N TYR A 275 7.02 -7.33 -33.97
CA TYR A 275 5.88 -7.98 -34.62
C TYR A 275 4.83 -8.53 -33.65
N CYS A 276 5.11 -8.64 -32.34
CA CYS A 276 4.20 -9.22 -31.35
C CYS A 276 2.85 -8.49 -31.26
N PHE A 277 2.84 -7.17 -31.35
CA PHE A 277 1.63 -6.33 -31.25
C PHE A 277 1.18 -5.75 -32.61
N GLY A 278 1.82 -6.15 -33.69
CA GLY A 278 1.52 -5.68 -35.05
C GLY A 278 1.04 -6.80 -35.96
N THR A 279 1.38 -6.68 -37.26
CA THR A 279 1.15 -7.76 -38.21
C THR A 279 2.19 -8.86 -37.97
N PRO A 280 1.80 -10.08 -37.59
CA PRO A 280 2.75 -11.15 -37.33
C PRO A 280 3.65 -11.45 -38.54
N ALA A 281 4.93 -11.68 -38.30
CA ALA A 281 5.89 -12.16 -39.31
C ALA A 281 6.67 -13.34 -38.74
N SER A 282 6.98 -14.32 -39.58
CA SER A 282 7.80 -15.47 -39.17
C SER A 282 9.25 -15.05 -38.95
N TYR A 283 9.85 -15.61 -37.89
CA TYR A 283 11.27 -15.44 -37.61
C TYR A 283 12.07 -16.57 -38.27
N GLU A 284 13.05 -16.23 -39.07
CA GLU A 284 13.90 -17.19 -39.82
C GLU A 284 15.35 -17.24 -39.31
N GLY A 285 15.64 -16.55 -38.17
CA GLY A 285 16.97 -16.50 -37.59
C GLY A 285 17.28 -17.65 -36.64
N GLU A 286 18.39 -17.52 -35.88
CA GLU A 286 18.79 -18.46 -34.85
C GLU A 286 17.68 -18.65 -33.81
N PRO A 287 17.36 -19.90 -33.39
CA PRO A 287 16.27 -20.15 -32.43
C PRO A 287 16.56 -19.50 -31.10
N LEU A 288 15.58 -18.77 -30.59
CA LEU A 288 15.65 -18.19 -29.27
C LEU A 288 15.30 -19.18 -28.19
N PRO A 289 15.84 -19.00 -26.97
CA PRO A 289 15.36 -19.67 -25.78
C PRO A 289 14.03 -19.06 -25.28
N ILE A 290 13.02 -19.02 -26.16
CA ILE A 290 11.64 -18.70 -25.78
C ILE A 290 10.91 -20.02 -25.63
N HIS A 291 10.43 -20.28 -24.41
CA HIS A 291 9.68 -21.49 -24.10
C HIS A 291 8.26 -21.11 -23.70
N ILE A 292 7.28 -21.82 -24.27
CA ILE A 292 5.88 -21.75 -23.85
C ILE A 292 5.56 -23.02 -23.09
N TYR A 293 5.04 -22.87 -21.89
CA TYR A 293 4.63 -23.98 -21.05
C TYR A 293 3.19 -23.79 -20.62
N GLU A 294 2.37 -24.81 -20.83
CA GLU A 294 0.99 -24.84 -20.36
C GLU A 294 0.90 -25.77 -19.14
N ALA A 295 0.52 -25.20 -18.01
CA ALA A 295 0.40 -25.92 -16.75
C ALA A 295 -1.05 -26.32 -16.46
N ASN A 296 -1.24 -27.44 -15.74
CA ASN A 296 -2.57 -27.90 -15.33
C ASN A 296 -3.15 -27.13 -14.12
N SER A 297 -2.30 -26.43 -13.40
CA SER A 297 -2.67 -25.66 -12.20
C SER A 297 -1.67 -24.54 -11.96
N LEU A 298 -2.09 -23.52 -11.20
CA LEU A 298 -1.23 -22.44 -10.75
C LEU A 298 0.01 -22.96 -9.98
N TYR A 299 -0.16 -24.01 -9.18
CA TYR A 299 0.94 -24.62 -8.46
C TYR A 299 2.00 -25.21 -9.41
N SER A 300 1.58 -25.99 -10.42
CA SER A 300 2.49 -26.58 -11.41
C SER A 300 3.14 -25.55 -12.32
N GLU A 301 2.47 -24.42 -12.57
CA GLU A 301 3.05 -23.27 -13.29
C GLU A 301 4.21 -22.67 -12.51
N VAL A 302 4.01 -22.38 -11.24
CA VAL A 302 5.04 -21.82 -10.35
C VAL A 302 6.17 -22.83 -10.10
N GLU A 303 5.84 -24.13 -9.95
CA GLU A 303 6.84 -25.19 -9.79
C GLU A 303 7.73 -25.33 -11.02
N TYR A 304 7.16 -25.25 -12.22
CA TYR A 304 7.95 -25.21 -13.45
C TYR A 304 8.89 -24.01 -13.51
N ALA A 305 8.38 -22.81 -13.17
CA ALA A 305 9.21 -21.60 -13.12
C ALA A 305 10.37 -21.76 -12.11
N ALA A 306 10.09 -22.29 -10.91
CA ALA A 306 11.10 -22.55 -9.89
C ALA A 306 12.18 -23.54 -10.38
N ALA A 307 11.79 -24.62 -11.05
CA ALA A 307 12.73 -25.57 -11.63
C ALA A 307 13.62 -24.93 -12.71
N GLN A 308 13.06 -24.05 -13.58
CA GLN A 308 13.85 -23.31 -14.57
C GLN A 308 14.82 -22.34 -13.89
N ILE A 309 14.41 -21.59 -12.87
CA ILE A 309 15.28 -20.68 -12.10
C ILE A 309 16.46 -21.46 -11.51
N ARG A 310 16.18 -22.57 -10.83
CA ARG A 310 17.23 -23.43 -10.24
C ARG A 310 18.21 -23.94 -11.32
N ARG A 311 17.70 -24.33 -12.49
CA ARG A 311 18.55 -24.79 -13.61
C ARG A 311 19.46 -23.68 -14.12
N LEU A 312 18.93 -22.46 -14.34
CA LEU A 312 19.68 -21.30 -14.81
C LEU A 312 20.77 -20.89 -13.82
N VAL A 313 20.45 -20.86 -12.52
CA VAL A 313 21.44 -20.52 -11.50
C VAL A 313 22.47 -21.64 -11.32
N ALA A 314 22.06 -22.90 -11.37
CA ALA A 314 22.97 -24.05 -11.27
C ALA A 314 23.95 -24.16 -12.45
N SER A 315 23.60 -23.65 -13.65
CA SER A 315 24.53 -23.56 -14.79
C SER A 315 25.67 -22.57 -14.55
N GLY A 316 25.52 -21.66 -13.58
CA GLY A 316 26.47 -20.59 -13.30
C GLY A 316 26.41 -19.40 -14.28
N GLU A 317 25.47 -19.42 -15.22
CA GLU A 317 25.29 -18.35 -16.21
C GLU A 317 24.56 -17.15 -15.62
N TYR A 318 23.65 -17.39 -14.65
CA TYR A 318 22.80 -16.36 -14.05
C TYR A 318 22.82 -16.41 -12.52
N ARG A 319 22.65 -15.24 -11.90
CA ARG A 319 22.38 -15.08 -10.47
C ARG A 319 20.89 -14.83 -10.24
N TYR A 320 20.40 -15.10 -9.05
CA TYR A 320 19.00 -14.86 -8.70
C TYR A 320 18.53 -13.43 -9.03
N ARG A 321 19.35 -12.42 -8.74
CA ARG A 321 19.05 -11.00 -9.00
C ARG A 321 18.96 -10.62 -10.48
N GLU A 322 19.39 -11.50 -11.39
CA GLU A 322 19.32 -11.31 -12.84
C GLU A 322 18.08 -11.97 -13.45
N ILE A 323 17.26 -12.59 -12.61
CA ILE A 323 16.04 -13.30 -13.01
C ILE A 323 14.82 -12.55 -12.47
N GLY A 324 13.88 -12.24 -13.35
CA GLY A 324 12.61 -11.65 -13.00
C GLY A 324 11.45 -12.61 -13.31
N VAL A 325 10.47 -12.66 -12.42
CA VAL A 325 9.20 -13.35 -12.62
C VAL A 325 8.09 -12.30 -12.56
N ALA A 326 7.31 -12.21 -13.63
CA ALA A 326 6.24 -11.25 -13.75
C ALA A 326 4.89 -11.97 -13.89
N VAL A 327 3.89 -11.52 -13.14
CA VAL A 327 2.53 -12.05 -13.16
C VAL A 327 1.52 -10.93 -13.41
N ARG A 328 0.34 -11.28 -13.89
CA ARG A 328 -0.71 -10.29 -14.14
C ARG A 328 -1.38 -9.78 -12.86
N ASN A 329 -1.59 -10.66 -11.89
CA ASN A 329 -2.22 -10.33 -10.60
C ASN A 329 -1.37 -10.95 -9.48
N LEU A 330 -0.65 -10.12 -8.76
CA LEU A 330 0.27 -10.57 -7.71
C LEU A 330 -0.43 -11.33 -6.56
N PRO A 331 -1.59 -10.88 -6.04
CA PRO A 331 -2.29 -11.57 -4.96
C PRO A 331 -2.64 -13.03 -5.26
N ASP A 332 -2.99 -13.36 -6.50
CA ASP A 332 -3.38 -14.73 -6.88
C ASP A 332 -2.19 -15.70 -6.80
N TYR A 333 -0.98 -15.22 -7.00
CA TYR A 333 0.24 -16.02 -7.05
C TYR A 333 1.06 -15.99 -5.76
N ALA A 334 0.93 -14.96 -4.93
CA ALA A 334 1.83 -14.67 -3.82
C ALA A 334 2.04 -15.86 -2.87
N ALA A 335 0.97 -16.47 -2.38
CA ALA A 335 1.04 -17.59 -1.46
C ALA A 335 1.66 -18.85 -2.10
N THR A 336 1.34 -19.12 -3.37
CA THR A 336 1.89 -20.27 -4.11
C THR A 336 3.38 -20.09 -4.40
N VAL A 337 3.78 -18.88 -4.83
CA VAL A 337 5.20 -18.53 -5.05
C VAL A 337 5.98 -18.68 -3.76
N GLU A 338 5.45 -18.19 -2.64
CA GLU A 338 6.10 -18.33 -1.33
C GLU A 338 6.38 -19.77 -0.99
N SER A 339 5.36 -20.61 -1.00
CA SER A 339 5.46 -22.03 -0.64
C SER A 339 6.40 -22.81 -1.58
N VAL A 340 6.30 -22.56 -2.89
CA VAL A 340 7.12 -23.29 -3.88
C VAL A 340 8.57 -22.80 -3.87
N PHE A 341 8.80 -21.48 -3.82
CA PHE A 341 10.17 -20.94 -3.85
C PHE A 341 10.92 -21.28 -2.56
N GLU A 342 10.25 -21.29 -1.39
CA GLU A 342 10.85 -21.78 -0.14
C GLU A 342 11.28 -23.25 -0.29
N ARG A 343 10.42 -24.12 -0.81
CA ARG A 343 10.73 -25.54 -1.03
C ARG A 343 11.89 -25.76 -2.02
N TYR A 344 12.04 -24.87 -3.02
CA TYR A 344 13.14 -24.90 -3.99
C TYR A 344 14.37 -24.10 -3.53
N GLU A 345 14.35 -23.54 -2.30
CA GLU A 345 15.42 -22.70 -1.75
C GLU A 345 15.78 -21.51 -2.69
N ILE A 346 14.77 -20.88 -3.29
CA ILE A 346 14.93 -19.73 -4.16
C ILE A 346 14.67 -18.46 -3.34
N PRO A 347 15.69 -17.61 -3.13
CA PRO A 347 15.47 -16.34 -2.47
C PRO A 347 14.64 -15.41 -3.39
N VAL A 348 13.51 -14.95 -2.90
CA VAL A 348 12.60 -14.06 -3.65
C VAL A 348 12.39 -12.76 -2.91
N TYR A 349 12.52 -11.65 -3.63
CA TYR A 349 12.09 -10.35 -3.16
C TYR A 349 10.61 -10.19 -3.44
N ARG A 350 9.84 -10.09 -2.37
CA ARG A 350 8.41 -9.79 -2.44
C ARG A 350 8.18 -8.32 -2.16
N SER A 351 7.53 -7.67 -3.08
CA SER A 351 6.94 -6.36 -2.87
C SER A 351 5.66 -6.43 -2.00
N SER A 352 5.23 -7.64 -1.62
CA SER A 352 4.00 -7.82 -0.84
C SER A 352 4.24 -7.46 0.63
N ARG A 353 3.42 -6.57 1.12
CA ARG A 353 3.30 -6.26 2.54
C ARG A 353 2.36 -7.30 3.15
N SER A 354 2.72 -7.90 4.27
CA SER A 354 1.81 -8.80 4.99
C SER A 354 0.57 -8.03 5.44
N ASP A 355 -0.61 -8.63 5.29
CA ASP A 355 -1.84 -8.05 5.80
C ASP A 355 -1.73 -7.98 7.33
N ILE A 356 -1.76 -6.78 7.85
CA ILE A 356 -1.69 -6.54 9.29
C ILE A 356 -2.85 -7.20 10.06
N LEU A 357 -3.98 -7.42 9.38
CA LEU A 357 -5.17 -8.05 9.99
C LEU A 357 -4.92 -9.50 10.40
N GLU A 358 -4.00 -10.19 9.73
CA GLU A 358 -3.60 -11.57 10.05
C GLU A 358 -2.61 -11.65 11.21
N HIS A 359 -2.01 -10.52 11.60
CA HIS A 359 -1.07 -10.51 12.71
C HIS A 359 -1.77 -10.84 14.04
N PRO A 360 -1.20 -11.72 14.90
CA PRO A 360 -1.83 -12.18 16.14
C PRO A 360 -2.35 -11.06 17.05
N VAL A 361 -1.64 -9.92 17.12
CA VAL A 361 -2.05 -8.75 17.90
C VAL A 361 -3.34 -8.14 17.34
N MET A 362 -3.45 -8.00 16.03
CA MET A 362 -4.67 -7.45 15.41
C MET A 362 -5.81 -8.44 15.46
N THR A 363 -5.54 -9.73 15.29
CA THR A 363 -6.51 -10.79 15.49
C THR A 363 -7.07 -10.77 16.91
N LEU A 364 -6.23 -10.60 17.94
CA LEU A 364 -6.66 -10.45 19.34
C LEU A 364 -7.65 -9.29 19.49
N ILE A 365 -7.27 -8.10 19.04
CA ILE A 365 -8.07 -6.88 19.21
C ILE A 365 -9.40 -7.02 18.49
N LEU A 366 -9.36 -7.43 17.21
CA LEU A 366 -10.56 -7.49 16.39
C LEU A 366 -11.52 -8.59 16.85
N SER A 367 -10.99 -9.75 17.24
CA SER A 367 -11.84 -10.84 17.78
C SER A 367 -12.41 -10.54 19.16
N ALA A 368 -11.68 -9.84 20.04
CA ALA A 368 -12.24 -9.35 21.30
C ALA A 368 -13.41 -8.37 21.06
N LEU A 369 -13.23 -7.42 20.11
CA LEU A 369 -14.30 -6.50 19.72
C LEU A 369 -15.49 -7.23 19.08
N ASP A 370 -15.24 -8.23 18.23
CA ASP A 370 -16.30 -9.06 17.65
C ASP A 370 -17.04 -9.86 18.72
N ALA A 371 -16.34 -10.46 19.66
CA ALA A 371 -16.94 -11.20 20.76
C ALA A 371 -17.88 -10.31 21.60
N VAL A 372 -17.43 -9.11 22.01
CA VAL A 372 -18.26 -8.23 22.85
C VAL A 372 -19.41 -7.56 22.09
N THR A 373 -19.31 -7.39 20.77
CA THR A 373 -20.38 -6.81 19.94
C THR A 373 -21.28 -7.87 19.31
N GLY A 374 -20.75 -9.05 19.00
CA GLY A 374 -21.44 -10.18 18.38
C GLY A 374 -22.16 -11.11 19.36
N GLY A 375 -21.98 -10.92 20.67
CA GLY A 375 -22.71 -11.69 21.68
C GLY A 375 -21.98 -12.93 22.18
N TYR A 376 -20.65 -12.97 22.12
CA TYR A 376 -19.78 -14.03 22.66
C TYR A 376 -20.00 -15.40 22.00
N GLU A 377 -20.12 -15.39 20.68
CA GLU A 377 -20.23 -16.59 19.89
C GLU A 377 -18.92 -17.42 19.93
N TYR A 378 -19.05 -18.74 19.78
CA TYR A 378 -17.93 -19.67 19.91
C TYR A 378 -16.73 -19.28 19.04
N GLU A 379 -16.97 -18.95 17.77
CA GLU A 379 -15.90 -18.65 16.82
C GLU A 379 -15.09 -17.41 17.22
N ASP A 380 -15.77 -16.34 17.66
CA ASP A 380 -15.12 -15.09 18.05
C ASP A 380 -14.35 -15.26 19.36
N MET A 381 -14.93 -15.97 20.33
CA MET A 381 -14.29 -16.26 21.61
C MET A 381 -13.01 -17.09 21.43
N PHE A 382 -13.05 -18.17 20.64
CA PHE A 382 -11.87 -19.01 20.47
C PHE A 382 -10.87 -18.44 19.47
N ARG A 383 -11.27 -17.58 18.55
CA ARG A 383 -10.35 -16.77 17.77
C ARG A 383 -9.54 -15.81 18.66
N TYR A 384 -10.19 -15.18 19.64
CA TYR A 384 -9.56 -14.32 20.64
C TYR A 384 -8.60 -15.11 21.54
N LEU A 385 -9.06 -16.22 22.13
CA LEU A 385 -8.29 -17.01 23.10
C LEU A 385 -7.07 -17.71 22.47
N LYS A 386 -7.21 -18.21 21.24
CA LYS A 386 -6.13 -18.93 20.50
C LYS A 386 -4.99 -18.05 20.03
N THR A 387 -5.09 -16.73 20.14
CA THR A 387 -3.97 -15.82 19.83
C THR A 387 -2.76 -16.01 20.75
N GLY A 388 -2.94 -16.61 21.91
CA GLY A 388 -1.93 -16.74 22.96
C GLY A 388 -1.58 -15.43 23.66
N LEU A 389 -2.37 -14.36 23.43
CA LEU A 389 -2.19 -13.02 23.99
C LEU A 389 -3.35 -12.60 24.92
N ALA A 390 -4.34 -13.47 25.11
CA ALA A 390 -5.54 -13.21 25.92
C ALA A 390 -5.33 -13.35 27.44
N GLY A 391 -4.08 -13.42 27.90
CA GLY A 391 -3.75 -13.57 29.32
C GLY A 391 -3.84 -15.01 29.85
N ILE A 392 -4.12 -16.00 28.99
CA ILE A 392 -4.15 -17.43 29.32
C ILE A 392 -3.19 -18.22 28.44
N SER A 393 -2.70 -19.36 28.93
CA SER A 393 -1.85 -20.25 28.14
C SER A 393 -2.64 -21.07 27.11
N HIS A 394 -1.97 -21.59 26.07
CA HIS A 394 -2.60 -22.48 25.09
C HIS A 394 -3.25 -23.72 25.74
N ALA A 395 -2.60 -24.32 26.75
CA ALA A 395 -3.16 -25.46 27.45
C ALA A 395 -4.45 -25.11 28.21
N GLN A 396 -4.53 -23.91 28.80
CA GLN A 396 -5.76 -23.40 29.42
C GLN A 396 -6.85 -23.11 28.37
N CYS A 397 -6.46 -22.58 27.21
CA CYS A 397 -7.38 -22.39 26.08
C CYS A 397 -7.98 -23.72 25.62
N ASP A 398 -7.15 -24.77 25.45
CA ASP A 398 -7.61 -26.10 25.06
C ASP A 398 -8.58 -26.72 26.09
N LEU A 399 -8.33 -26.51 27.39
CA LEU A 399 -9.23 -26.95 28.46
C LEU A 399 -10.59 -26.25 28.38
N LEU A 400 -10.59 -24.93 28.17
CA LEU A 400 -11.83 -24.14 27.99
C LEU A 400 -12.59 -24.56 26.74
N GLU A 401 -11.88 -24.78 25.62
CA GLU A 401 -12.50 -25.15 24.35
C GLU A 401 -13.20 -26.50 24.45
N ASN A 402 -12.51 -27.51 24.98
CA ASN A 402 -13.10 -28.82 25.17
C ASN A 402 -14.37 -28.76 26.04
N TYR A 403 -14.32 -27.99 27.12
CA TYR A 403 -15.47 -27.82 28.00
C TYR A 403 -16.61 -27.05 27.33
N ALA A 404 -16.29 -25.98 26.58
CA ALA A 404 -17.28 -25.20 25.86
C ALA A 404 -17.99 -26.01 24.77
N ILE A 405 -17.26 -26.84 24.03
CA ILE A 405 -17.84 -27.75 23.03
C ILE A 405 -18.72 -28.80 23.71
N GLN A 406 -18.26 -29.39 24.80
CA GLN A 406 -19.00 -30.43 25.51
C GLN A 406 -20.35 -29.95 26.03
N TRP A 407 -20.41 -28.71 26.54
CA TRP A 407 -21.60 -28.14 27.15
C TRP A 407 -22.31 -27.11 26.27
N ASP A 408 -21.91 -26.96 24.98
CA ASP A 408 -22.46 -26.01 24.02
C ASP A 408 -22.52 -24.57 24.59
N LEU A 409 -21.39 -24.15 25.17
CA LEU A 409 -21.31 -22.85 25.84
C LEU A 409 -21.10 -21.71 24.84
N HIS A 410 -22.05 -20.81 24.80
CA HIS A 410 -22.03 -19.63 23.94
C HIS A 410 -22.79 -18.45 24.56
N GLY A 411 -22.64 -17.28 23.98
CA GLY A 411 -23.43 -16.12 24.39
C GLY A 411 -23.20 -15.70 25.84
N ARG A 412 -24.28 -15.39 26.50
CA ARG A 412 -24.27 -14.88 27.87
C ARG A 412 -23.70 -15.84 28.92
N GLN A 413 -23.61 -17.12 28.64
CA GLN A 413 -23.02 -18.12 29.52
C GLN A 413 -21.56 -17.84 29.86
N TRP A 414 -20.85 -17.09 28.98
CA TRP A 414 -19.50 -16.63 29.26
C TRP A 414 -19.44 -15.55 30.37
N LEU A 415 -20.49 -14.72 30.47
CA LEU A 415 -20.53 -13.54 31.35
C LEU A 415 -21.29 -13.73 32.65
N GLN A 416 -22.07 -14.82 32.78
CA GLN A 416 -22.85 -15.08 34.01
C GLN A 416 -21.95 -15.06 35.25
N GLU A 417 -22.47 -14.56 36.38
CA GLU A 417 -21.73 -14.51 37.65
C GLU A 417 -21.60 -15.89 38.30
N GLU A 418 -22.59 -16.73 38.08
CA GLU A 418 -22.61 -18.09 38.59
C GLU A 418 -21.54 -18.92 37.88
N ASP A 419 -20.87 -19.76 38.68
CA ASP A 419 -19.90 -20.72 38.13
C ASP A 419 -20.56 -21.73 37.21
N TRP A 420 -19.82 -22.21 36.22
CA TRP A 420 -20.24 -23.37 35.46
C TRP A 420 -20.27 -24.59 36.38
N ASP A 421 -21.27 -25.44 36.19
CA ASP A 421 -21.57 -26.56 37.07
C ASP A 421 -21.60 -27.93 36.34
N GLY A 422 -21.37 -27.96 35.05
CA GLY A 422 -21.31 -29.18 34.25
C GLY A 422 -20.09 -30.06 34.59
N ASN A 423 -20.25 -31.38 34.59
CA ASN A 423 -19.14 -32.30 34.83
C ASN A 423 -18.11 -32.25 33.67
N PRO A 424 -16.83 -31.96 33.92
CA PRO A 424 -15.81 -31.86 32.86
C PRO A 424 -15.60 -33.12 32.01
N ASP A 425 -15.96 -34.31 32.54
CA ASP A 425 -15.79 -35.57 31.84
C ASP A 425 -17.10 -36.11 31.23
N GLY A 426 -18.18 -35.32 31.18
CA GLY A 426 -19.45 -35.69 30.53
C GLY A 426 -20.65 -35.69 31.46
N TYR A 427 -21.70 -36.44 31.09
CA TYR A 427 -23.02 -36.38 31.78
C TYR A 427 -23.15 -37.26 33.04
N SER A 428 -22.04 -37.76 33.59
CA SER A 428 -22.08 -38.54 34.81
C SER A 428 -22.57 -37.71 36.02
N GLN A 429 -23.46 -38.30 36.84
CA GLN A 429 -23.94 -37.68 38.06
C GLN A 429 -23.00 -37.92 39.26
N ASP A 430 -22.13 -38.94 39.16
CA ASP A 430 -21.13 -39.24 40.18
C ASP A 430 -19.84 -38.44 39.92
N TRP A 431 -19.49 -37.60 40.87
CA TRP A 431 -18.34 -36.72 40.74
C TRP A 431 -17.14 -37.21 41.55
N THR A 432 -16.02 -37.36 40.91
CA THR A 432 -14.73 -37.57 41.58
C THR A 432 -14.15 -36.26 42.10
N ALA A 433 -13.22 -36.36 43.05
CA ALA A 433 -12.51 -35.17 43.55
C ALA A 433 -11.67 -34.50 42.42
N ALA A 434 -11.12 -35.29 41.49
CA ALA A 434 -10.37 -34.77 40.35
C ALA A 434 -11.24 -33.94 39.40
N GLN A 435 -12.49 -34.37 39.14
CA GLN A 435 -13.43 -33.65 38.29
C GLN A 435 -13.85 -32.31 38.90
N ARG A 436 -14.06 -32.28 40.23
CA ARG A 436 -14.36 -31.04 40.93
C ARG A 436 -13.22 -30.05 40.88
N ALA A 437 -11.99 -30.52 41.13
CA ALA A 437 -10.81 -29.67 41.03
C ALA A 437 -10.62 -29.11 39.62
N ARG A 438 -10.89 -29.93 38.56
CA ARG A 438 -10.84 -29.50 37.17
C ARG A 438 -11.90 -28.46 36.82
N LEU A 439 -13.12 -28.58 37.38
CA LEU A 439 -14.17 -27.58 37.21
C LEU A 439 -13.81 -26.27 37.91
N GLU A 440 -13.24 -26.34 39.12
CA GLU A 440 -12.70 -25.15 39.80
C GLU A 440 -11.61 -24.45 38.98
N GLU A 441 -10.69 -25.21 38.39
CA GLU A 441 -9.67 -24.69 37.46
C GLU A 441 -10.31 -24.01 36.24
N LEU A 442 -11.30 -24.64 35.60
CA LEU A 442 -12.01 -24.10 34.43
C LEU A 442 -12.72 -22.77 34.79
N ASN A 443 -13.40 -22.71 35.94
CA ASN A 443 -14.06 -21.48 36.40
C ASN A 443 -13.04 -20.37 36.73
N ALA A 444 -11.89 -20.73 37.30
CA ALA A 444 -10.80 -19.76 37.54
C ALA A 444 -10.25 -19.20 36.22
N ILE A 445 -10.00 -20.03 35.21
CA ILE A 445 -9.55 -19.58 33.89
C ILE A 445 -10.62 -18.72 33.21
N ARG A 446 -11.89 -19.15 33.26
CA ARG A 446 -13.02 -18.36 32.76
C ARG A 446 -13.07 -16.97 33.39
N SER A 447 -12.87 -16.87 34.69
CA SER A 447 -12.90 -15.59 35.43
C SER A 447 -11.80 -14.63 34.93
N GLN A 448 -10.60 -15.15 34.60
CA GLN A 448 -9.52 -14.36 34.03
C GLN A 448 -9.88 -13.78 32.63
N VAL A 449 -10.65 -14.53 31.86
CA VAL A 449 -11.11 -14.10 30.52
C VAL A 449 -12.31 -13.16 30.62
N ARG A 450 -13.24 -13.47 31.51
CA ARG A 450 -14.52 -12.74 31.69
C ARG A 450 -14.32 -11.29 32.12
N GLY A 451 -13.44 -11.05 33.10
CA GLY A 451 -13.21 -9.71 33.65
C GLY A 451 -12.89 -8.66 32.57
N PRO A 452 -11.78 -8.81 31.85
CA PRO A 452 -11.39 -7.85 30.84
C PRO A 452 -12.43 -7.66 29.71
N LEU A 453 -13.06 -8.75 29.24
CA LEU A 453 -14.11 -8.66 28.21
C LEU A 453 -15.37 -7.96 28.70
N SER A 454 -15.76 -8.14 29.98
CA SER A 454 -16.89 -7.44 30.58
C SER A 454 -16.62 -5.93 30.69
N HIS A 455 -15.42 -5.55 31.14
CA HIS A 455 -15.02 -4.14 31.25
C HIS A 455 -14.96 -3.48 29.86
N LEU A 456 -14.45 -4.19 28.84
CA LEU A 456 -14.47 -3.71 27.45
C LEU A 456 -15.91 -3.50 26.95
N ALA A 457 -16.80 -4.48 27.18
CA ALA A 457 -18.20 -4.39 26.75
C ALA A 457 -18.95 -3.23 27.43
N GLU A 458 -18.72 -3.02 28.71
CA GLU A 458 -19.28 -1.90 29.49
C GLU A 458 -18.73 -0.56 28.98
N GLY A 459 -17.42 -0.44 28.86
CA GLY A 459 -16.78 0.76 28.36
C GLY A 459 -17.24 1.16 26.94
N LEU A 460 -17.40 0.20 26.04
CA LEU A 460 -17.90 0.46 24.68
C LEU A 460 -19.40 0.82 24.66
N ARG A 461 -20.18 0.30 25.60
CA ARG A 461 -21.61 0.62 25.73
C ARG A 461 -21.81 2.01 26.32
N ASP A 462 -21.09 2.34 27.39
CA ASP A 462 -21.30 3.54 28.17
C ASP A 462 -20.66 4.78 27.57
N ALA A 463 -19.63 4.62 26.74
CA ALA A 463 -19.02 5.71 26.00
C ALA A 463 -19.92 6.18 24.84
N GLU A 464 -20.24 7.46 24.79
CA GLU A 464 -21.03 8.08 23.72
C GLU A 464 -20.16 8.47 22.51
N THR A 465 -18.89 8.78 22.73
CA THR A 465 -17.97 9.29 21.70
C THR A 465 -16.95 8.25 21.24
N ALA A 466 -16.39 8.48 20.06
CA ALA A 466 -15.32 7.66 19.50
C ALA A 466 -14.07 7.61 20.41
N GLY A 467 -13.70 8.75 21.01
CA GLY A 467 -12.58 8.84 21.94
C GLY A 467 -12.81 8.04 23.21
N GLY A 468 -14.02 8.08 23.77
CA GLY A 468 -14.38 7.27 24.94
C GLY A 468 -14.31 5.77 24.65
N LYS A 469 -14.75 5.34 23.46
CA LYS A 469 -14.63 3.93 23.03
C LYS A 469 -13.17 3.51 22.81
N MET A 470 -12.35 4.40 22.28
CA MET A 470 -10.92 4.13 22.12
C MET A 470 -10.22 4.01 23.47
N ALA A 471 -10.58 4.85 24.45
CA ALA A 471 -10.07 4.76 25.81
C ALA A 471 -10.46 3.42 26.49
N ALA A 472 -11.70 2.95 26.26
CA ALA A 472 -12.13 1.64 26.76
C ALA A 472 -11.33 0.49 26.13
N LEU A 473 -11.04 0.56 24.83
CA LEU A 473 -10.17 -0.41 24.15
C LEU A 473 -8.75 -0.37 24.71
N TYR A 474 -8.17 0.81 24.89
CA TYR A 474 -6.82 0.95 25.45
C TYR A 474 -6.73 0.37 26.88
N ALA A 475 -7.72 0.68 27.74
CA ALA A 475 -7.80 0.13 29.10
C ALA A 475 -7.88 -1.40 29.09
N PHE A 476 -8.63 -2.00 28.17
CA PHE A 476 -8.68 -3.44 27.99
C PHE A 476 -7.31 -4.03 27.62
N LEU A 477 -6.56 -3.39 26.71
CA LEU A 477 -5.22 -3.86 26.31
C LEU A 477 -4.20 -3.77 27.45
N GLU A 478 -4.32 -2.75 28.31
CA GLU A 478 -3.53 -2.65 29.53
C GLU A 478 -3.93 -3.72 30.56
N GLU A 479 -5.23 -3.97 30.75
CA GLU A 479 -5.73 -4.96 31.70
C GLU A 479 -5.25 -6.39 31.37
N ILE A 480 -5.25 -6.78 30.10
CA ILE A 480 -4.69 -8.07 29.66
C ILE A 480 -3.16 -8.09 29.65
N GLY A 481 -2.50 -6.98 29.94
CA GLY A 481 -1.04 -6.85 29.98
C GLY A 481 -0.36 -6.96 28.61
N LEU A 482 -1.06 -6.61 27.52
CA LEU A 482 -0.53 -6.75 26.15
C LEU A 482 0.83 -6.08 25.93
N PRO A 483 1.10 -4.84 26.39
CA PRO A 483 2.41 -4.20 26.20
C PRO A 483 3.56 -5.04 26.77
N GLN A 484 3.39 -5.61 27.97
CA GLN A 484 4.41 -6.45 28.59
C GLN A 484 4.58 -7.78 27.82
N GLN A 485 3.49 -8.41 27.42
CA GLN A 485 3.54 -9.65 26.64
C GLN A 485 4.29 -9.48 25.32
N LEU A 486 4.09 -8.34 24.62
CA LEU A 486 4.79 -8.01 23.38
C LEU A 486 6.29 -7.76 23.61
N GLN A 487 6.63 -7.08 24.69
CA GLN A 487 8.03 -6.87 25.08
C GLN A 487 8.74 -8.20 25.38
N ASP A 488 8.08 -9.08 26.15
CA ASP A 488 8.63 -10.40 26.50
C ASP A 488 8.77 -11.28 25.26
N LYS A 489 7.79 -11.24 24.34
CA LYS A 489 7.84 -11.95 23.06
C LYS A 489 8.97 -11.45 22.17
N THR A 490 9.16 -10.14 22.09
CA THR A 490 10.25 -9.51 21.33
C THR A 490 11.62 -9.95 21.88
N ASN A 491 11.80 -9.95 23.19
CA ASN A 491 13.05 -10.39 23.83
C ASN A 491 13.32 -11.88 23.57
N TRP A 492 12.30 -12.72 23.73
CA TRP A 492 12.38 -14.16 23.48
C TRP A 492 12.77 -14.50 22.02
N LEU A 493 12.22 -13.75 21.05
CA LEU A 493 12.57 -13.90 19.63
C LEU A 493 14.01 -13.47 19.35
N ARG A 494 14.47 -12.37 19.95
CA ARG A 494 15.87 -11.90 19.83
C ARG A 494 16.87 -12.91 20.36
N GLU A 495 16.58 -13.54 21.51
CA GLU A 495 17.43 -14.58 22.10
C GLU A 495 17.57 -15.80 21.18
N ARG A 496 16.59 -16.06 20.31
CA ARG A 496 16.60 -17.15 19.32
C ARG A 496 17.18 -16.77 17.97
N GLY A 497 17.56 -15.49 17.79
CA GLY A 497 18.09 -14.99 16.52
C GLY A 497 17.02 -14.63 15.48
N GLU A 498 15.74 -14.69 15.84
CA GLU A 498 14.60 -14.34 14.99
C GLU A 498 14.40 -12.81 14.94
N LEU A 499 15.43 -12.11 14.48
CA LEU A 499 15.50 -10.63 14.59
C LEU A 499 14.40 -9.92 13.80
N GLN A 500 14.03 -10.46 12.63
CA GLN A 500 13.01 -9.89 11.78
C GLN A 500 11.63 -9.93 12.46
N LEU A 501 11.27 -11.09 12.99
CA LEU A 501 9.99 -11.28 13.69
C LEU A 501 9.95 -10.45 14.99
N ALA A 502 11.08 -10.33 15.70
CA ALA A 502 11.20 -9.47 16.87
C ALA A 502 10.94 -7.99 16.56
N ASP A 503 11.46 -7.51 15.42
CA ASP A 503 11.21 -6.13 14.98
C ASP A 503 9.77 -5.93 14.51
N GLU A 504 9.11 -6.92 13.92
CA GLU A 504 7.68 -6.89 13.58
C GLU A 504 6.82 -6.70 14.83
N TYR A 505 7.04 -7.49 15.88
CA TYR A 505 6.30 -7.35 17.15
C TYR A 505 6.51 -6.00 17.84
N ARG A 506 7.71 -5.42 17.74
CA ARG A 506 7.97 -4.07 18.26
C ARG A 506 7.24 -3.01 17.47
N GLN A 507 7.31 -3.08 16.15
CA GLN A 507 6.67 -2.10 15.25
C GLN A 507 5.15 -2.11 15.34
N ILE A 508 4.54 -3.29 15.56
CA ILE A 508 3.08 -3.41 15.63
C ILE A 508 2.48 -2.63 16.81
N TRP A 509 3.17 -2.60 17.96
CA TRP A 509 2.72 -1.82 19.10
C TRP A 509 2.81 -0.30 18.86
N GLU A 510 3.92 0.16 18.31
CA GLU A 510 4.10 1.57 17.93
C GLU A 510 3.05 2.01 16.91
N LEU A 511 2.77 1.15 15.95
CA LEU A 511 1.74 1.39 14.93
C LEU A 511 0.34 1.45 15.54
N LEU A 512 0.02 0.52 16.43
CA LEU A 512 -1.28 0.49 17.12
C LEU A 512 -1.51 1.77 17.94
N CYS A 513 -0.52 2.21 18.72
CA CYS A 513 -0.61 3.47 19.46
C CYS A 513 -0.84 4.66 18.52
N ARG A 514 -0.12 4.72 17.40
CA ARG A 514 -0.31 5.78 16.39
C ARG A 514 -1.71 5.77 15.80
N ILE A 515 -2.26 4.59 15.49
CA ILE A 515 -3.64 4.46 14.99
C ILE A 515 -4.64 4.99 16.02
N MET A 516 -4.45 4.63 17.29
CA MET A 516 -5.32 5.07 18.39
C MET A 516 -5.25 6.59 18.59
N ASP A 517 -4.04 7.16 18.58
CA ASP A 517 -3.83 8.61 18.71
C ASP A 517 -4.51 9.38 17.58
N GLN A 518 -4.31 8.96 16.32
CA GLN A 518 -4.97 9.58 15.16
C GLN A 518 -6.50 9.46 15.23
N PHE A 519 -7.01 8.30 15.67
CA PHE A 519 -8.44 8.08 15.81
C PHE A 519 -9.06 9.07 16.82
N VAL A 520 -8.38 9.26 17.94
CA VAL A 520 -8.82 10.22 18.98
C VAL A 520 -8.66 11.66 18.51
N GLU A 521 -7.56 12.01 17.84
CA GLU A 521 -7.31 13.35 17.34
C GLU A 521 -8.37 13.79 16.32
N ILE A 522 -8.75 12.89 15.39
CA ILE A 522 -9.65 13.24 14.28
C ILE A 522 -11.13 13.08 14.65
N LEU A 523 -11.49 12.02 15.36
CA LEU A 523 -12.88 11.65 15.64
C LEU A 523 -13.23 11.64 17.14
N GLY A 524 -12.31 11.96 18.03
CA GLY A 524 -12.49 11.78 19.47
C GLY A 524 -13.79 12.34 20.04
N ASP A 525 -14.21 13.51 19.58
CA ASP A 525 -15.43 14.19 20.02
C ASP A 525 -16.71 13.75 19.28
N CYS A 526 -16.56 12.90 18.24
CA CYS A 526 -17.71 12.48 17.43
C CYS A 526 -18.58 11.46 18.18
N PRO A 527 -19.89 11.65 18.25
CA PRO A 527 -20.80 10.60 18.67
C PRO A 527 -20.68 9.40 17.74
N MET A 528 -20.54 8.20 18.30
CA MET A 528 -20.32 6.99 17.52
C MET A 528 -20.93 5.76 18.21
N GLY A 529 -21.68 4.95 17.46
CA GLY A 529 -22.18 3.67 17.92
C GLY A 529 -21.07 2.62 18.06
N ARG A 530 -21.25 1.62 18.94
CA ARG A 530 -20.25 0.56 19.15
C ARG A 530 -19.94 -0.23 17.88
N GLU A 531 -20.95 -0.58 17.08
CA GLU A 531 -20.77 -1.34 15.85
C GLU A 531 -20.08 -0.50 14.74
N GLU A 532 -20.39 0.80 14.68
CA GLU A 532 -19.73 1.74 13.79
C GLU A 532 -18.25 1.89 14.15
N PHE A 533 -17.93 2.01 15.44
CA PHE A 533 -16.57 2.07 15.96
C PHE A 533 -15.76 0.84 15.52
N VAL A 534 -16.29 -0.36 15.75
CA VAL A 534 -15.60 -1.61 15.39
C VAL A 534 -15.37 -1.70 13.87
N ARG A 535 -16.40 -1.40 13.07
CA ARG A 535 -16.28 -1.41 11.60
C ARG A 535 -15.25 -0.41 11.09
N LEU A 536 -15.26 0.80 11.63
CA LEU A 536 -14.33 1.85 11.24
C LEU A 536 -12.90 1.52 11.65
N LEU A 537 -12.70 1.02 12.86
CA LEU A 537 -11.37 0.59 13.33
C LEU A 537 -10.80 -0.53 12.45
N LYS A 538 -11.61 -1.54 12.08
CA LYS A 538 -11.20 -2.58 11.14
C LYS A 538 -10.75 -2.00 9.79
N LEU A 539 -11.51 -1.03 9.26
CA LEU A 539 -11.13 -0.38 8.00
C LEU A 539 -9.84 0.41 8.14
N VAL A 540 -9.68 1.17 9.22
CA VAL A 540 -8.45 1.94 9.46
C VAL A 540 -7.25 1.03 9.58
N VAL A 541 -7.34 -0.03 10.39
CA VAL A 541 -6.26 -1.02 10.55
C VAL A 541 -5.90 -1.67 9.21
N SER A 542 -6.88 -2.01 8.37
CA SER A 542 -6.62 -2.61 7.05
C SER A 542 -5.84 -1.72 6.06
N GLN A 543 -5.68 -0.43 6.37
CA GLN A 543 -4.88 0.48 5.53
C GLN A 543 -3.38 0.37 5.80
N TYR A 544 -3.00 -0.33 6.85
CA TYR A 544 -1.62 -0.51 7.23
C TYR A 544 -1.11 -1.89 6.83
N SER A 545 0.19 -1.96 6.68
CA SER A 545 0.91 -3.20 6.41
C SER A 545 2.23 -3.15 7.14
N VAL A 546 2.65 -4.26 7.70
CA VAL A 546 4.00 -4.39 8.25
C VAL A 546 4.92 -4.77 7.11
N GLY A 547 5.89 -3.90 6.80
CA GLY A 547 6.86 -4.14 5.75
C GLY A 547 8.12 -4.79 6.29
N THR A 548 8.55 -5.88 5.66
CA THR A 548 9.86 -6.47 5.91
C THR A 548 10.89 -5.86 4.97
N ILE A 549 12.04 -5.45 5.51
CA ILE A 549 13.17 -5.02 4.70
C ILE A 549 13.81 -6.27 4.09
N PRO A 550 14.11 -6.31 2.77
CA PRO A 550 14.72 -7.49 2.15
C PRO A 550 16.04 -7.86 2.83
N ALA A 551 16.17 -9.11 3.26
CA ALA A 551 17.37 -9.59 3.92
C ALA A 551 18.53 -9.93 2.97
N GLY A 552 18.32 -9.98 1.66
CA GLY A 552 19.30 -10.47 0.69
C GLY A 552 19.50 -9.54 -0.52
N LEU A 553 20.77 -9.46 -0.99
CA LEU A 553 21.15 -8.71 -2.20
C LEU A 553 21.01 -9.54 -3.49
N ASP A 554 20.88 -10.87 -3.39
CA ASP A 554 20.79 -11.79 -4.52
C ASP A 554 19.47 -12.57 -4.45
N GLN A 555 18.41 -11.97 -4.96
CA GLN A 555 17.04 -12.49 -4.90
C GLN A 555 16.36 -12.33 -6.25
N VAL A 556 15.46 -13.27 -6.58
CA VAL A 556 14.59 -13.18 -7.75
C VAL A 556 13.60 -12.02 -7.57
N ALA A 557 13.48 -11.17 -8.57
CA ALA A 557 12.46 -10.13 -8.58
C ALA A 557 11.10 -10.75 -8.97
N PHE A 558 10.11 -10.65 -8.07
CA PHE A 558 8.74 -11.09 -8.31
C PHE A 558 7.81 -9.87 -8.31
N SER A 559 7.19 -9.58 -9.44
CA SER A 559 6.41 -8.37 -9.63
C SER A 559 5.16 -8.57 -10.48
N GLU A 560 4.26 -7.61 -10.40
CA GLU A 560 3.08 -7.55 -11.26
C GLU A 560 3.40 -6.88 -12.60
N LEU A 561 2.88 -7.46 -13.70
CA LEU A 561 2.91 -6.86 -15.03
C LEU A 561 1.86 -5.73 -15.07
N SER A 562 2.23 -4.56 -14.61
CA SER A 562 1.44 -3.35 -14.82
C SER A 562 2.01 -2.52 -15.97
N MET A 563 1.22 -1.58 -16.50
CA MET A 563 1.71 -0.64 -17.52
C MET A 563 2.83 0.29 -17.01
N ASP A 564 3.05 0.29 -15.69
CA ASP A 564 4.05 1.11 -14.99
C ASP A 564 5.38 0.36 -14.76
N HIS A 565 5.46 -0.93 -15.09
CA HIS A 565 6.67 -1.73 -14.96
C HIS A 565 7.44 -1.80 -16.29
N ARG A 566 8.64 -1.30 -16.27
CA ARG A 566 9.66 -1.47 -17.30
C ARG A 566 10.94 -2.04 -16.72
#